data_3c067cca49f557eeabd30f779b4df603
#
_entry.id   3c067cca49f557eeabd30f779b4df603
#
_cell.length_a   1.000
_cell.length_b   1.000
_cell.length_c   1.000
_cell.angle_alpha   90.00
_cell.angle_beta   90.00
_cell.angle_gamma   90.00
#
_symmetry.space_group_name_H-M   'P 1'
#
loop_
_entity.id
_entity.type
_entity.pdbx_description
1 polymer ?
#
loop_
_entity_poly.entity_id
_entity_poly.type
_entity_poly.pdbx_seq_one_letter_code
_entity_poly.pdbx_strand_id
1 'polypeptide(L)'
;MDIAQKIGEVEAELSRLGQQHEQEAAMAQMLPVRFQENMDAFKKYMPDIHDFFVDYQSARPFRFFCNENGIPNILWLDTEMALYGEDPFADALAQITEVLDQSTLQCIDFASQWYFDDQIHIKYNNEISKLKQRANQGSPLLKDALHTDIPLSLMYGIGLGYQLGYLYERCKVRNLFAFEPDLDLFYASLFCFDWHALLTYMEQEFLTLHLFIGVDEKLLAADMMEALHRKGAFWSAAYFSFRHYHSPKLDTPVIPHLI
;
A
#
# COMPACT_ATOMS: atom_id res chain seq x y z
N MET A 1 -24.86 29.04 30.14
CA MET A 1 -24.35 27.65 30.06
C MET A 1 -24.58 27.03 31.43
N ASP A 2 -25.39 26.01 31.52
CA ASP A 2 -25.83 25.43 32.77
C ASP A 2 -24.69 24.60 33.40
N ILE A 3 -24.49 24.71 34.71
CA ILE A 3 -23.44 23.99 35.46
C ILE A 3 -23.63 22.48 35.31
N ALA A 4 -24.89 22.00 35.28
CA ALA A 4 -25.21 20.59 35.06
C ALA A 4 -24.73 20.08 33.69
N GLN A 5 -24.82 20.89 32.63
CA GLN A 5 -24.32 20.56 31.30
C GLN A 5 -22.79 20.43 31.28
N LYS A 6 -22.07 21.35 31.96
CA LYS A 6 -20.60 21.28 32.06
C LYS A 6 -20.13 20.06 32.86
N ILE A 7 -20.86 19.68 33.92
CA ILE A 7 -20.54 18.47 34.69
C ILE A 7 -20.71 17.24 33.80
N GLY A 8 -21.79 17.13 33.04
CA GLY A 8 -22.00 16.02 32.14
C GLY A 8 -20.95 15.92 31.01
N GLU A 9 -20.49 17.06 30.49
CA GLU A 9 -19.41 17.10 29.50
C GLU A 9 -18.07 16.61 30.07
N VAL A 10 -17.75 17.00 31.34
CA VAL A 10 -16.53 16.55 32.02
C VAL A 10 -16.60 15.06 32.38
N GLU A 11 -17.75 14.55 32.84
CA GLU A 11 -17.93 13.14 33.12
C GLU A 11 -17.80 12.28 31.87
N ALA A 12 -18.35 12.72 30.74
CA ALA A 12 -18.20 12.05 29.45
C ALA A 12 -16.74 12.02 28.98
N GLU A 13 -16.02 13.13 29.14
CA GLU A 13 -14.61 13.21 28.78
C GLU A 13 -13.73 12.33 29.68
N LEU A 14 -13.99 12.30 30.98
CA LEU A 14 -13.28 11.40 31.91
C LEU A 14 -13.53 9.93 31.58
N SER A 15 -14.76 9.57 31.22
CA SER A 15 -15.12 8.22 30.80
C SER A 15 -14.36 7.83 29.51
N ARG A 16 -14.30 8.73 28.53
CA ARG A 16 -13.57 8.54 27.27
C ARG A 16 -12.07 8.33 27.50
N LEU A 17 -11.46 9.18 28.34
CA LEU A 17 -10.05 9.06 28.71
C LEU A 17 -9.75 7.75 29.46
N GLY A 18 -10.67 7.31 30.31
CA GLY A 18 -10.57 6.03 31.01
C GLY A 18 -10.57 4.84 30.03
N GLN A 19 -11.50 4.84 29.07
CA GLN A 19 -11.57 3.81 28.03
C GLN A 19 -10.32 3.82 27.16
N GLN A 20 -9.85 4.97 26.72
CA GLN A 20 -8.63 5.09 25.92
C GLN A 20 -7.41 4.51 26.68
N HIS A 21 -7.28 4.80 27.96
CA HIS A 21 -6.18 4.27 28.77
C HIS A 21 -6.23 2.73 28.88
N GLU A 22 -7.41 2.14 29.05
CA GLU A 22 -7.59 0.68 29.03
C GLU A 22 -7.21 0.08 27.67
N GLN A 23 -7.62 0.72 26.56
CA GLN A 23 -7.28 0.30 25.21
C GLN A 23 -5.77 0.42 24.93
N GLU A 24 -5.12 1.50 25.38
CA GLU A 24 -3.67 1.65 25.26
C GLU A 24 -2.91 0.55 26.02
N ALA A 25 -3.38 0.17 27.20
CA ALA A 25 -2.78 -0.92 27.97
C ALA A 25 -2.96 -2.28 27.27
N ALA A 26 -4.12 -2.54 26.70
CA ALA A 26 -4.39 -3.75 25.91
C ALA A 26 -3.53 -3.78 24.62
N MET A 27 -3.48 -2.66 23.90
CA MET A 27 -2.64 -2.50 22.71
C MET A 27 -1.16 -2.77 23.04
N ALA A 28 -0.63 -2.21 24.12
CA ALA A 28 0.77 -2.40 24.52
C ALA A 28 1.13 -3.88 24.76
N GLN A 29 0.16 -4.70 25.15
CA GLN A 29 0.34 -6.15 25.29
C GLN A 29 0.23 -6.88 23.94
N MET A 30 -0.61 -6.40 23.03
CA MET A 30 -0.86 -7.03 21.73
C MET A 30 0.25 -6.75 20.73
N LEU A 31 0.83 -5.54 20.69
CA LEU A 31 1.81 -5.13 19.71
C LEU A 31 3.03 -6.08 19.61
N PRO A 32 3.68 -6.50 20.71
CA PRO A 32 4.80 -7.45 20.62
C PRO A 32 4.39 -8.83 20.09
N VAL A 33 3.17 -9.28 20.39
CA VAL A 33 2.65 -10.56 19.89
C VAL A 33 2.44 -10.47 18.39
N ARG A 34 1.80 -9.40 17.92
CA ARG A 34 1.59 -9.13 16.49
C ARG A 34 2.92 -9.04 15.74
N PHE A 35 3.90 -8.34 16.30
CA PHE A 35 5.24 -8.28 15.72
C PHE A 35 5.84 -9.67 15.54
N GLN A 36 5.78 -10.53 16.56
CA GLN A 36 6.33 -11.89 16.47
C GLN A 36 5.61 -12.74 15.41
N GLU A 37 4.28 -12.70 15.38
CA GLU A 37 3.49 -13.41 14.36
C GLU A 37 3.85 -12.97 12.95
N ASN A 38 4.01 -11.66 12.74
CA ASN A 38 4.40 -11.09 11.46
C ASN A 38 5.82 -11.48 11.08
N MET A 39 6.77 -11.46 12.02
CA MET A 39 8.16 -11.86 11.77
C MET A 39 8.24 -13.35 11.41
N ASP A 40 7.47 -14.22 12.06
CA ASP A 40 7.40 -15.64 11.72
C ASP A 40 6.81 -15.84 10.31
N ALA A 41 5.82 -15.04 9.92
CA ALA A 41 5.28 -15.06 8.57
C ALA A 41 6.30 -14.56 7.53
N PHE A 42 6.98 -13.44 7.79
CA PHE A 42 8.03 -12.94 6.90
C PHE A 42 9.19 -13.94 6.78
N LYS A 43 9.58 -14.62 7.85
CA LYS A 43 10.58 -15.67 7.81
C LYS A 43 10.19 -16.80 6.84
N LYS A 44 8.92 -17.13 6.78
CA LYS A 44 8.38 -18.16 5.88
C LYS A 44 8.29 -17.70 4.43
N TYR A 45 7.74 -16.50 4.20
CA TYR A 45 7.31 -16.03 2.88
C TYR A 45 8.31 -15.10 2.19
N MET A 46 9.00 -14.26 2.97
CA MET A 46 9.94 -13.24 2.50
C MET A 46 11.12 -13.13 3.48
N PRO A 47 12.03 -14.13 3.50
CA PRO A 47 13.12 -14.20 4.48
C PRO A 47 14.03 -12.96 4.47
N ASP A 48 14.22 -12.33 3.32
CA ASP A 48 15.05 -11.11 3.21
C ASP A 48 14.47 -9.95 4.05
N ILE A 49 13.13 -9.81 4.09
CA ILE A 49 12.45 -8.83 4.94
C ILE A 49 12.60 -9.20 6.42
N HIS A 50 12.42 -10.48 6.78
CA HIS A 50 12.64 -10.95 8.13
C HIS A 50 14.06 -10.64 8.60
N ASP A 51 15.07 -11.03 7.83
CA ASP A 51 16.49 -10.91 8.21
C ASP A 51 16.91 -9.44 8.37
N PHE A 52 16.27 -8.54 7.59
CA PHE A 52 16.53 -7.11 7.72
C PHE A 52 15.88 -6.51 8.99
N PHE A 53 14.65 -6.90 9.32
CA PHE A 53 13.88 -6.25 10.40
C PHE A 53 13.94 -6.95 11.76
N VAL A 54 14.48 -8.17 11.86
CA VAL A 54 14.56 -8.91 13.14
C VAL A 54 15.35 -8.17 14.22
N ASP A 55 16.41 -7.49 13.85
CA ASP A 55 17.26 -6.69 14.75
C ASP A 55 17.20 -5.19 14.42
N TYR A 56 16.21 -4.76 13.65
CA TYR A 56 16.07 -3.37 13.23
C TYR A 56 15.76 -2.46 14.42
N GLN A 57 16.41 -1.30 14.44
CA GLN A 57 16.15 -0.24 15.40
C GLN A 57 15.72 1.01 14.63
N SER A 58 14.58 1.56 15.00
CA SER A 58 14.06 2.78 14.38
C SER A 58 15.06 3.93 14.50
N ALA A 59 15.31 4.62 13.40
CA ALA A 59 16.16 5.79 13.34
C ALA A 59 15.45 7.04 13.88
N ARG A 60 14.11 7.11 13.71
CA ARG A 60 13.27 8.19 14.24
C ARG A 60 12.51 7.70 15.45
N PRO A 61 12.45 8.49 16.52
CA PRO A 61 11.65 8.12 17.68
C PRO A 61 10.17 8.28 17.39
N PHE A 62 9.40 7.22 17.62
CA PHE A 62 7.94 7.24 17.55
C PHE A 62 7.31 6.51 18.74
N ARG A 63 6.04 6.78 18.96
CA ARG A 63 5.24 6.12 19.98
C ARG A 63 3.94 5.62 19.37
N PHE A 64 3.55 4.41 19.73
CA PHE A 64 2.20 3.91 19.47
C PHE A 64 1.21 4.55 20.44
N PHE A 65 0.04 4.86 19.93
CA PHE A 65 -1.15 5.22 20.69
C PHE A 65 -2.37 4.64 19.96
N CYS A 66 -3.51 4.58 20.61
CA CYS A 66 -4.73 4.15 19.95
C CYS A 66 -5.87 5.13 20.23
N ASN A 67 -6.92 5.05 19.42
CA ASN A 67 -8.18 5.71 19.67
C ASN A 67 -9.02 4.94 20.71
N GLU A 68 -10.22 5.41 21.01
CA GLU A 68 -11.16 4.78 21.93
C GLU A 68 -11.59 3.36 21.54
N ASN A 69 -11.45 3.01 20.25
CA ASN A 69 -11.73 1.67 19.73
C ASN A 69 -10.51 0.73 19.75
N GLY A 70 -9.38 1.19 20.30
CA GLY A 70 -8.15 0.41 20.38
C GLY A 70 -7.39 0.28 19.05
N ILE A 71 -7.72 1.11 18.04
CA ILE A 71 -7.05 1.08 16.73
C ILE A 71 -5.70 1.78 16.82
N PRO A 72 -4.57 1.07 16.54
CA PRO A 72 -3.25 1.63 16.65
C PRO A 72 -2.98 2.75 15.64
N ASN A 73 -2.26 3.77 16.10
CA ASN A 73 -1.70 4.84 15.30
C ASN A 73 -0.28 5.14 15.80
N ILE A 74 0.51 5.88 15.06
CA ILE A 74 1.83 6.32 15.49
C ILE A 74 1.91 7.84 15.60
N LEU A 75 2.64 8.29 16.61
CA LEU A 75 3.03 9.68 16.81
C LEU A 75 4.55 9.78 16.63
N TRP A 76 4.98 10.56 15.67
CA TRP A 76 6.39 10.91 15.50
C TRP A 76 6.78 11.92 16.59
N LEU A 77 7.76 11.56 17.43
CA LEU A 77 8.14 12.40 18.58
C LEU A 77 8.98 13.62 18.19
N ASP A 78 9.59 13.60 17.01
CA ASP A 78 10.38 14.70 16.47
C ASP A 78 9.51 15.84 15.89
N THR A 79 8.33 15.52 15.37
CA THR A 79 7.41 16.47 14.75
C THR A 79 6.10 16.64 15.51
N GLU A 80 5.84 15.81 16.50
CA GLU A 80 4.58 15.72 17.24
C GLU A 80 3.36 15.52 16.32
N MET A 81 3.57 14.84 15.19
CA MET A 81 2.53 14.56 14.21
C MET A 81 2.15 13.09 14.22
N ALA A 82 0.84 12.82 14.24
CA ALA A 82 0.29 11.50 14.01
C ALA A 82 0.26 11.18 12.50
N LEU A 83 0.34 9.90 12.16
CA LEU A 83 0.27 9.46 10.77
C LEU A 83 -1.16 9.55 10.20
N TYR A 84 -2.14 9.12 10.99
CA TYR A 84 -3.56 9.14 10.64
C TYR A 84 -4.31 10.10 11.54
N GLY A 85 -5.57 10.41 11.17
CA GLY A 85 -6.51 11.14 12.00
C GLY A 85 -6.95 10.38 13.26
N GLU A 86 -8.15 10.69 13.73
CA GLU A 86 -8.70 10.07 14.95
C GLU A 86 -9.05 8.59 14.77
N ASP A 87 -9.44 8.19 13.56
CA ASP A 87 -9.76 6.80 13.23
C ASP A 87 -8.97 6.31 12.01
N PRO A 88 -7.82 5.65 12.22
CA PRO A 88 -6.98 5.13 11.14
C PRO A 88 -7.70 4.16 10.19
N PHE A 89 -8.67 3.39 10.69
CA PHE A 89 -9.41 2.44 9.86
C PHE A 89 -10.43 3.17 8.99
N ALA A 90 -11.14 4.14 9.53
CA ALA A 90 -12.06 4.97 8.75
C ALA A 90 -11.33 5.76 7.67
N ASP A 91 -10.17 6.34 7.98
CA ASP A 91 -9.31 7.05 7.03
C ASP A 91 -8.85 6.13 5.90
N ALA A 92 -8.37 4.93 6.22
CA ALA A 92 -7.92 3.93 5.25
C ALA A 92 -9.07 3.44 4.36
N LEU A 93 -10.24 3.15 4.94
CA LEU A 93 -11.43 2.73 4.21
C LEU A 93 -11.94 3.83 3.27
N ALA A 94 -12.01 5.08 3.74
CA ALA A 94 -12.43 6.22 2.94
C ALA A 94 -11.49 6.41 1.74
N GLN A 95 -10.18 6.37 1.96
CA GLN A 95 -9.18 6.51 0.91
C GLN A 95 -9.31 5.40 -0.15
N ILE A 96 -9.39 4.13 0.25
CA ILE A 96 -9.52 3.02 -0.71
C ILE A 96 -10.84 3.11 -1.46
N THR A 97 -11.93 3.50 -0.80
CA THR A 97 -13.22 3.71 -1.46
C THR A 97 -13.13 4.78 -2.53
N GLU A 98 -12.60 5.96 -2.20
CA GLU A 98 -12.41 7.05 -3.14
C GLU A 98 -11.52 6.66 -4.31
N VAL A 99 -10.39 6.02 -4.01
CA VAL A 99 -9.41 5.59 -5.02
C VAL A 99 -10.03 4.58 -5.99
N LEU A 100 -10.78 3.59 -5.51
CA LEU A 100 -11.42 2.59 -6.37
C LEU A 100 -12.57 3.17 -7.19
N ASP A 101 -13.33 4.12 -6.64
CA ASP A 101 -14.46 4.75 -7.33
C ASP A 101 -14.01 5.72 -8.43
N GLN A 102 -12.86 6.40 -8.23
CA GLN A 102 -12.37 7.42 -9.16
C GLN A 102 -11.33 6.91 -10.16
N SER A 103 -10.79 5.70 -9.96
CA SER A 103 -9.70 5.20 -10.76
C SER A 103 -10.18 4.32 -11.91
N THR A 104 -9.36 4.31 -12.94
CA THR A 104 -9.48 3.42 -14.10
C THR A 104 -8.19 2.61 -14.26
N LEU A 105 -8.26 1.49 -14.96
CA LEU A 105 -7.05 0.77 -15.35
C LEU A 105 -6.27 1.62 -16.34
N GLN A 106 -5.01 1.85 -16.01
CA GLN A 106 -4.04 2.47 -16.89
C GLN A 106 -3.39 1.39 -17.75
N CYS A 107 -3.07 1.73 -18.99
CA CYS A 107 -2.35 0.84 -19.89
C CYS A 107 -1.00 1.45 -20.20
N ILE A 108 0.06 0.67 -20.12
CA ILE A 108 1.36 1.08 -20.65
C ILE A 108 1.25 1.05 -22.16
N ASP A 109 1.44 2.19 -22.80
CA ASP A 109 1.47 2.29 -24.25
C ASP A 109 2.88 1.99 -24.75
N PHE A 110 3.17 0.72 -24.98
CA PHE A 110 4.43 0.28 -25.58
C PHE A 110 4.58 0.70 -27.03
N ALA A 111 3.55 1.28 -27.62
CA ALA A 111 3.48 1.57 -29.04
C ALA A 111 3.62 3.07 -29.35
N SER A 112 3.93 3.90 -28.37
CA SER A 112 4.09 5.33 -28.59
C SER A 112 5.32 5.58 -29.48
N GLN A 113 5.04 5.78 -30.77
CA GLN A 113 5.82 6.59 -31.71
C GLN A 113 7.32 6.25 -31.85
N TRP A 114 7.65 5.01 -32.13
CA TRP A 114 9.00 4.71 -32.63
C TRP A 114 9.08 5.02 -34.11
N TYR A 115 9.87 6.01 -34.49
CA TYR A 115 10.06 6.43 -35.88
C TYR A 115 11.01 5.52 -36.66
N PHE A 116 11.60 4.51 -36.02
CA PHE A 116 12.57 3.62 -36.63
C PHE A 116 11.96 2.24 -36.78
N ASP A 117 11.81 1.81 -38.05
CA ASP A 117 11.14 0.56 -38.42
C ASP A 117 12.11 -0.61 -38.70
N ASP A 118 13.40 -0.41 -38.44
CA ASP A 118 14.41 -1.39 -38.83
C ASP A 118 14.51 -2.61 -37.94
N GLN A 119 14.04 -2.50 -36.67
CA GLN A 119 14.13 -3.57 -35.68
C GLN A 119 12.81 -4.34 -35.56
N ILE A 120 12.92 -5.67 -35.48
CA ILE A 120 11.75 -6.55 -35.49
C ILE A 120 10.79 -6.30 -34.33
N HIS A 121 11.30 -6.01 -33.13
CA HIS A 121 10.46 -5.71 -31.97
C HIS A 121 9.69 -4.39 -32.13
N ILE A 122 10.25 -3.41 -32.82
CA ILE A 122 9.57 -2.14 -33.15
C ILE A 122 8.45 -2.39 -34.18
N LYS A 123 8.68 -3.22 -35.16
CA LYS A 123 7.62 -3.63 -36.09
C LYS A 123 6.47 -4.28 -35.40
N TYR A 124 6.74 -5.21 -34.45
CA TYR A 124 5.70 -5.85 -33.65
C TYR A 124 4.92 -4.84 -32.82
N ASN A 125 5.60 -3.94 -32.15
CA ASN A 125 4.96 -2.91 -31.31
C ASN A 125 4.08 -1.99 -32.20
N ASN A 126 4.54 -1.60 -33.36
CA ASN A 126 3.77 -0.78 -34.28
C ASN A 126 2.51 -1.53 -34.79
N GLU A 127 2.60 -2.83 -35.07
CA GLU A 127 1.42 -3.64 -35.46
C GLU A 127 0.44 -3.81 -34.29
N ILE A 128 0.92 -4.03 -33.07
CA ILE A 128 0.08 -4.06 -31.86
C ILE A 128 -0.64 -2.73 -31.67
N SER A 129 0.06 -1.60 -31.88
CA SER A 129 -0.54 -0.27 -31.80
C SER A 129 -1.68 -0.09 -32.81
N LYS A 130 -1.44 -0.50 -34.07
CA LYS A 130 -2.49 -0.45 -35.09
C LYS A 130 -3.70 -1.31 -34.76
N LEU A 131 -3.48 -2.51 -34.23
CA LEU A 131 -4.54 -3.39 -33.78
C LEU A 131 -5.33 -2.76 -32.62
N LYS A 132 -4.64 -2.16 -31.63
CA LYS A 132 -5.25 -1.45 -30.51
C LYS A 132 -6.09 -0.27 -30.99
N GLN A 133 -5.59 0.54 -31.92
CA GLN A 133 -6.33 1.65 -32.51
C GLN A 133 -7.61 1.18 -33.23
N ARG A 134 -7.53 0.07 -34.00
CA ARG A 134 -8.70 -0.52 -34.64
C ARG A 134 -9.71 -1.06 -33.66
N ALA A 135 -9.26 -1.73 -32.60
CA ALA A 135 -10.13 -2.23 -31.55
C ALA A 135 -10.86 -1.11 -30.82
N ASN A 136 -10.18 0.00 -30.54
CA ASN A 136 -10.78 1.16 -29.88
C ASN A 136 -11.80 1.92 -30.74
N GLN A 137 -11.73 1.80 -32.07
CA GLN A 137 -12.74 2.39 -32.98
C GLN A 137 -14.09 1.66 -32.92
N GLY A 138 -14.15 0.43 -32.42
CA GLY A 138 -15.34 -0.41 -32.39
C GLY A 138 -16.09 -0.43 -31.04
N SER A 139 -15.39 -0.25 -29.96
CA SER A 139 -15.92 -0.14 -28.55
C SER A 139 -14.77 0.16 -27.63
N PRO A 140 -14.91 1.00 -26.60
CA PRO A 140 -13.89 1.15 -25.59
C PRO A 140 -13.67 -0.22 -24.91
N LEU A 141 -12.48 -0.80 -25.09
CA LEU A 141 -12.11 -2.10 -24.49
C LEU A 141 -11.98 -2.01 -22.96
N LEU A 142 -11.77 -0.81 -22.44
CA LEU A 142 -11.70 -0.53 -21.01
C LEU A 142 -13.00 0.14 -20.59
N LYS A 143 -13.67 -0.46 -19.63
CA LYS A 143 -14.79 0.18 -18.94
C LYS A 143 -14.25 1.31 -18.06
N ASP A 144 -15.07 2.34 -17.86
CA ASP A 144 -14.75 3.50 -17.04
C ASP A 144 -14.62 3.21 -15.53
N ALA A 145 -14.75 1.95 -15.12
CA ALA A 145 -14.66 1.50 -13.73
C ALA A 145 -13.63 0.38 -13.58
N LEU A 146 -12.96 0.36 -12.44
CA LEU A 146 -12.09 -0.74 -12.05
C LEU A 146 -12.90 -2.04 -11.88
N HIS A 147 -12.32 -3.12 -12.38
CA HIS A 147 -12.85 -4.46 -12.14
C HIS A 147 -12.45 -4.94 -10.76
N THR A 148 -13.22 -5.87 -10.20
CA THR A 148 -12.88 -6.53 -8.93
C THR A 148 -11.66 -7.46 -9.03
N ASP A 149 -11.22 -7.81 -10.23
CA ASP A 149 -9.99 -8.59 -10.52
C ASP A 149 -9.01 -7.69 -11.26
N ILE A 150 -7.95 -7.28 -10.58
CA ILE A 150 -6.95 -6.31 -11.05
C ILE A 150 -5.65 -7.06 -11.35
N PRO A 151 -5.14 -6.99 -12.60
CA PRO A 151 -3.92 -7.73 -12.99
C PRO A 151 -2.67 -7.28 -12.23
N LEU A 152 -2.49 -5.98 -12.11
CA LEU A 152 -1.35 -5.34 -11.44
C LEU A 152 -1.81 -4.09 -10.72
N SER A 153 -1.34 -3.91 -9.48
CA SER A 153 -1.46 -2.65 -8.77
C SER A 153 -0.11 -2.14 -8.30
N LEU A 154 0.07 -0.82 -8.37
CA LEU A 154 1.22 -0.11 -7.84
C LEU A 154 0.73 0.75 -6.67
N MET A 155 1.17 0.44 -5.47
CA MET A 155 0.83 1.18 -4.25
C MET A 155 2.03 1.97 -3.78
N TYR A 156 1.91 3.29 -3.75
CA TYR A 156 2.95 4.21 -3.29
C TYR A 156 2.70 4.64 -1.85
N GLY A 157 3.52 4.14 -0.93
CA GLY A 157 3.36 4.25 0.51
C GLY A 157 2.52 3.13 1.09
N ILE A 158 3.07 2.41 2.07
CA ILE A 158 2.37 1.34 2.80
C ILE A 158 1.76 1.90 4.09
N GLY A 159 2.47 2.83 4.73
CA GLY A 159 2.07 3.34 6.03
C GLY A 159 2.02 2.24 7.07
N LEU A 160 0.97 2.22 7.89
CA LEU A 160 0.73 1.11 8.81
C LEU A 160 0.10 -0.14 8.17
N GLY A 161 -0.20 -0.11 6.86
CA GLY A 161 -0.70 -1.27 6.12
C GLY A 161 -2.23 -1.41 6.04
N TYR A 162 -3.00 -0.58 6.70
CA TYR A 162 -4.46 -0.72 6.80
C TYR A 162 -5.16 -0.68 5.44
N GLN A 163 -4.64 0.12 4.49
CA GLN A 163 -5.12 0.20 3.11
C GLN A 163 -5.03 -1.13 2.37
N LEU A 164 -4.02 -1.96 2.70
CA LEU A 164 -3.86 -3.29 2.09
C LEU A 164 -5.03 -4.22 2.45
N GLY A 165 -5.45 -4.20 3.72
CA GLY A 165 -6.62 -4.98 4.17
C GLY A 165 -7.86 -4.61 3.37
N TYR A 166 -8.22 -3.32 3.35
CA TYR A 166 -9.40 -2.84 2.64
C TYR A 166 -9.33 -3.00 1.13
N LEU A 167 -8.13 -2.90 0.53
CA LEU A 167 -7.94 -3.18 -0.89
C LEU A 167 -8.32 -4.62 -1.23
N TYR A 168 -7.83 -5.59 -0.45
CA TYR A 168 -8.10 -7.01 -0.70
C TYR A 168 -9.50 -7.48 -0.28
N GLU A 169 -10.18 -6.76 0.60
CA GLU A 169 -11.60 -6.98 0.86
C GLU A 169 -12.50 -6.60 -0.33
N ARG A 170 -12.06 -5.64 -1.15
CA ARG A 170 -12.85 -5.11 -2.27
C ARG A 170 -12.42 -5.62 -3.64
N CYS A 171 -11.14 -5.89 -3.82
CA CYS A 171 -10.57 -6.26 -5.10
C CYS A 171 -9.59 -7.42 -4.95
N LYS A 172 -9.57 -8.29 -5.94
CA LYS A 172 -8.52 -9.30 -6.09
C LYS A 172 -7.39 -8.73 -6.94
N VAL A 173 -6.33 -8.25 -6.30
CA VAL A 173 -5.12 -7.77 -6.99
C VAL A 173 -4.18 -8.95 -7.19
N ARG A 174 -3.92 -9.33 -8.46
CA ARG A 174 -3.11 -10.50 -8.79
C ARG A 174 -1.64 -10.30 -8.49
N ASN A 175 -1.12 -9.13 -8.81
CA ASN A 175 0.25 -8.74 -8.54
C ASN A 175 0.23 -7.35 -7.89
N LEU A 176 0.66 -7.26 -6.65
CA LEU A 176 0.79 -5.99 -5.94
C LEU A 176 2.27 -5.63 -5.80
N PHE A 177 2.62 -4.44 -6.27
CA PHE A 177 3.92 -3.80 -6.07
C PHE A 177 3.71 -2.67 -5.07
N ALA A 178 4.22 -2.84 -3.86
CA ALA A 178 4.07 -1.86 -2.78
C ALA A 178 5.43 -1.24 -2.44
N PHE A 179 5.48 0.08 -2.47
CA PHE A 179 6.69 0.88 -2.29
C PHE A 179 6.59 1.63 -0.96
N GLU A 180 7.56 1.41 -0.08
CA GLU A 180 7.66 2.14 1.18
C GLU A 180 9.09 2.67 1.36
N PRO A 181 9.32 3.97 1.15
CA PRO A 181 10.65 4.56 1.26
C PRO A 181 11.10 4.77 2.70
N ASP A 182 10.17 4.74 3.67
CA ASP A 182 10.44 4.97 5.09
C ASP A 182 10.53 3.63 5.83
N LEU A 183 11.77 3.24 6.18
CA LEU A 183 12.04 2.00 6.91
C LEU A 183 11.36 1.97 8.28
N ASP A 184 11.32 3.12 8.98
CA ASP A 184 10.72 3.21 10.31
C ASP A 184 9.20 3.03 10.24
N LEU A 185 8.59 3.54 9.15
CA LEU A 185 7.16 3.40 8.94
C LEU A 185 6.77 1.96 8.61
N PHE A 186 7.54 1.29 7.76
CA PHE A 186 7.34 -0.14 7.52
C PHE A 186 7.56 -0.95 8.79
N TYR A 187 8.62 -0.65 9.56
CA TYR A 187 8.86 -1.30 10.85
C TYR A 187 7.68 -1.14 11.81
N ALA A 188 7.10 0.07 11.89
CA ALA A 188 5.90 0.30 12.70
C ALA A 188 4.70 -0.55 12.24
N SER A 189 4.55 -0.78 10.92
CA SER A 189 3.48 -1.62 10.38
C SER A 189 3.55 -3.07 10.86
N LEU A 190 4.75 -3.56 11.18
CA LEU A 190 4.95 -4.93 11.70
C LEU A 190 4.29 -5.15 13.07
N PHE A 191 4.00 -4.08 13.81
CA PHE A 191 3.30 -4.14 15.09
C PHE A 191 1.79 -3.96 14.96
N CYS A 192 1.33 -3.25 13.94
CA CYS A 192 -0.06 -2.79 13.83
C CYS A 192 -0.90 -3.62 12.85
N PHE A 193 -0.34 -3.96 11.70
CA PHE A 193 -1.04 -4.65 10.63
C PHE A 193 -0.86 -6.17 10.72
N ASP A 194 -1.87 -6.93 10.30
CA ASP A 194 -1.80 -8.38 10.26
C ASP A 194 -1.16 -8.87 8.95
N TRP A 195 0.16 -8.73 8.85
CA TRP A 195 0.93 -9.26 7.72
C TRP A 195 0.84 -10.77 7.60
N HIS A 196 0.73 -11.49 8.73
CA HIS A 196 0.58 -12.95 8.71
C HIS A 196 -0.70 -13.36 7.98
N ALA A 197 -1.83 -12.73 8.28
CA ALA A 197 -3.09 -13.01 7.60
C ALA A 197 -3.02 -12.66 6.11
N LEU A 198 -2.47 -11.48 5.75
CA LEU A 198 -2.33 -11.06 4.36
C LEU A 198 -1.45 -12.02 3.56
N LEU A 199 -0.26 -12.36 4.05
CA LEU A 199 0.68 -13.25 3.34
C LEU A 199 0.11 -14.66 3.18
N THR A 200 -0.60 -15.16 4.20
CA THR A 200 -1.29 -16.45 4.13
C THR A 200 -2.41 -16.44 3.10
N TYR A 201 -3.22 -15.38 3.07
CA TYR A 201 -4.26 -15.21 2.06
C TYR A 201 -3.68 -15.17 0.65
N MET A 202 -2.58 -14.43 0.45
CA MET A 202 -1.92 -14.33 -0.85
C MET A 202 -1.39 -15.68 -1.35
N GLU A 203 -0.80 -16.49 -0.45
CA GLU A 203 -0.37 -17.85 -0.79
C GLU A 203 -1.57 -18.72 -1.22
N GLN A 204 -2.66 -18.71 -0.46
CA GLN A 204 -3.86 -19.51 -0.74
C GLN A 204 -4.54 -19.14 -2.05
N GLU A 205 -4.57 -17.85 -2.39
CA GLU A 205 -5.21 -17.33 -3.59
C GLU A 205 -4.25 -17.22 -4.80
N PHE A 206 -3.00 -17.67 -4.66
CA PHE A 206 -1.96 -17.59 -5.69
C PHE A 206 -1.70 -16.15 -6.18
N LEU A 207 -1.75 -15.19 -5.24
CA LEU A 207 -1.46 -13.79 -5.49
C LEU A 207 0.03 -13.50 -5.26
N THR A 208 0.52 -12.40 -5.81
CA THR A 208 1.92 -12.01 -5.67
C THR A 208 2.03 -10.64 -5.02
N LEU A 209 2.90 -10.54 -4.01
CA LEU A 209 3.30 -9.29 -3.38
C LEU A 209 4.79 -9.08 -3.60
N HIS A 210 5.14 -7.88 -4.08
CA HIS A 210 6.51 -7.38 -4.11
C HIS A 210 6.61 -6.16 -3.21
N LEU A 211 7.44 -6.25 -2.18
CA LEU A 211 7.71 -5.17 -1.24
C LEU A 211 9.04 -4.51 -1.59
N PHE A 212 9.00 -3.21 -1.90
CA PHE A 212 10.15 -2.37 -2.17
C PHE A 212 10.32 -1.40 -1.00
N ILE A 213 11.06 -1.83 0.02
CA ILE A 213 11.18 -1.14 1.29
C ILE A 213 12.52 -0.43 1.37
N GLY A 214 12.53 0.90 1.59
CA GLY A 214 13.74 1.70 1.71
C GLY A 214 14.62 1.73 0.44
N VAL A 215 14.08 1.30 -0.70
CA VAL A 215 14.82 1.25 -1.96
C VAL A 215 15.09 2.66 -2.47
N ASP A 216 16.30 2.89 -2.97
CA ASP A 216 16.66 4.12 -3.67
C ASP A 216 15.79 4.26 -4.93
N GLU A 217 15.21 5.43 -5.12
CA GLU A 217 14.34 5.75 -6.27
C GLU A 217 14.99 5.44 -7.62
N LYS A 218 16.33 5.56 -7.72
CA LYS A 218 17.08 5.26 -8.95
C LYS A 218 17.17 3.77 -9.26
N LEU A 219 17.11 2.93 -8.26
CA LEU A 219 17.14 1.47 -8.41
C LEU A 219 15.74 0.88 -8.53
N LEU A 220 14.74 1.58 -8.03
CA LEU A 220 13.36 1.10 -7.97
C LEU A 220 12.82 0.67 -9.34
N ALA A 221 13.09 1.44 -10.39
CA ALA A 221 12.66 1.09 -11.75
C ALA A 221 13.31 -0.21 -12.25
N ALA A 222 14.59 -0.40 -11.97
CA ALA A 222 15.31 -1.62 -12.35
C ALA A 222 14.78 -2.84 -11.59
N ASP A 223 14.59 -2.73 -10.29
CA ASP A 223 14.08 -3.81 -9.43
C ASP A 223 12.65 -4.19 -9.81
N MET A 224 11.80 -3.20 -10.13
CA MET A 224 10.45 -3.43 -10.61
C MET A 224 10.44 -4.13 -11.98
N MET A 225 11.31 -3.70 -12.90
CA MET A 225 11.45 -4.35 -14.21
C MET A 225 11.92 -5.80 -14.08
N GLU A 226 12.87 -6.07 -13.18
CA GLU A 226 13.31 -7.43 -12.91
C GLU A 226 12.17 -8.29 -12.37
N ALA A 227 11.39 -7.79 -11.42
CA ALA A 227 10.23 -8.49 -10.88
C ALA A 227 9.18 -8.77 -11.97
N LEU A 228 8.88 -7.78 -12.83
CA LEU A 228 7.98 -7.95 -13.97
C LEU A 228 8.50 -8.99 -14.99
N HIS A 229 9.78 -8.99 -15.29
CA HIS A 229 10.37 -9.99 -16.19
C HIS A 229 10.27 -11.41 -15.63
N ARG A 230 10.50 -11.59 -14.34
CA ARG A 230 10.38 -12.91 -13.69
C ARG A 230 8.96 -13.45 -13.71
N LYS A 231 7.95 -12.59 -13.60
CA LYS A 231 6.53 -12.98 -13.54
C LYS A 231 5.81 -12.97 -14.90
N GLY A 232 6.38 -12.26 -15.85
CA GLY A 232 5.78 -12.02 -17.16
C GLY A 232 5.39 -10.57 -17.33
N ALA A 233 6.12 -9.86 -18.19
CA ALA A 233 5.93 -8.42 -18.43
C ALA A 233 4.52 -8.06 -18.95
N PHE A 234 3.75 -9.04 -19.47
CA PHE A 234 2.38 -8.81 -19.94
C PHE A 234 1.42 -8.32 -18.82
N TRP A 235 1.73 -8.57 -17.54
CA TRP A 235 0.94 -8.05 -16.41
C TRP A 235 0.92 -6.52 -16.37
N SER A 236 1.96 -5.88 -16.90
CA SER A 236 2.03 -4.41 -16.96
C SER A 236 1.16 -3.79 -18.08
N ALA A 237 0.54 -4.60 -18.94
CA ALA A 237 -0.33 -4.11 -20.02
C ALA A 237 -1.56 -3.35 -19.48
N ALA A 238 -2.01 -3.70 -18.29
CA ALA A 238 -3.08 -2.97 -17.61
C ALA A 238 -2.79 -2.95 -16.10
N TYR A 239 -2.70 -1.78 -15.52
CA TYR A 239 -2.40 -1.60 -14.12
C TYR A 239 -3.26 -0.51 -13.48
N PHE A 240 -3.35 -0.57 -12.18
CA PHE A 240 -3.96 0.43 -11.32
C PHE A 240 -2.90 0.98 -10.37
N SER A 241 -2.85 2.28 -10.17
CA SER A 241 -1.90 2.88 -9.24
C SER A 241 -2.57 3.88 -8.32
N PHE A 242 -2.13 3.89 -7.08
CA PHE A 242 -2.57 4.89 -6.11
C PHE A 242 -1.46 5.22 -5.11
N ARG A 243 -1.62 6.37 -4.47
CA ARG A 243 -0.69 6.86 -3.46
C ARG A 243 -1.41 6.94 -2.12
N HIS A 244 -0.77 6.35 -1.09
CA HIS A 244 -1.32 6.39 0.26
C HIS A 244 -1.04 7.72 0.95
N TYR A 245 0.20 8.21 0.88
CA TYR A 245 0.59 9.48 1.50
C TYR A 245 1.60 10.24 0.62
N HIS A 246 1.75 11.54 0.87
CA HIS A 246 2.71 12.36 0.15
C HIS A 246 4.10 12.28 0.77
N SER A 247 5.09 11.93 -0.02
CA SER A 247 6.51 11.96 0.33
C SER A 247 7.32 12.37 -0.90
N PRO A 248 8.32 13.25 -0.76
CA PRO A 248 9.21 13.59 -1.88
C PRO A 248 9.84 12.35 -2.55
N LYS A 249 10.11 11.31 -1.78
CA LYS A 249 10.63 10.02 -2.28
C LYS A 249 9.60 9.20 -3.08
N LEU A 250 8.31 9.48 -2.92
CA LEU A 250 7.21 8.85 -3.68
C LEU A 250 6.74 9.71 -4.85
N ASP A 251 7.22 10.95 -4.96
CA ASP A 251 6.81 11.89 -6.01
C ASP A 251 7.54 11.67 -7.32
N THR A 252 8.64 10.91 -7.29
CA THR A 252 9.36 10.55 -8.50
C THR A 252 8.53 9.52 -9.28
N PRO A 253 8.09 9.84 -10.51
CA PRO A 253 7.31 8.89 -11.30
C PRO A 253 8.20 7.73 -11.70
N VAL A 254 7.95 6.54 -11.16
CA VAL A 254 8.67 5.31 -11.53
C VAL A 254 8.34 4.90 -12.98
N ILE A 255 7.12 5.17 -13.42
CA ILE A 255 6.61 4.75 -14.73
C ILE A 255 7.30 5.39 -15.93
N PRO A 256 7.67 6.70 -15.97
CA PRO A 256 8.42 7.26 -17.09
C PRO A 256 9.79 6.64 -17.33
N HIS A 257 10.33 5.91 -16.36
CA HIS A 257 11.60 5.20 -16.49
C HIS A 257 11.43 3.73 -16.94
N LEU A 258 10.19 3.26 -17.07
CA LEU A 258 9.84 1.91 -17.54
C LEU A 258 9.62 1.85 -19.07
N ILE A 259 9.64 2.98 -19.73
CA ILE A 259 9.51 3.16 -21.17
C ILE A 259 10.88 3.60 -21.71
#